data_617e29d575e161c4428acc680d3db322
#
_entry.id   617e29d575e161c4428acc680d3db322
#
_cell.length_a   1.000
_cell.length_b   1.000
_cell.length_c   1.000
_cell.angle_alpha   90.00
_cell.angle_beta   90.00
_cell.angle_gamma   90.00
#
_symmetry.space_group_name_H-M   'P 1'
#
loop_
_entity.id
_entity.type
_entity.pdbx_description
1 polymer ?
#
loop_
_entity_poly.entity_id
_entity_poly.type
_entity_poly.pdbx_seq_one_letter_code
_entity_poly.pdbx_strand_id
1 'polypeptide(L)'
;ISLQTAQKNTTLDTTLSAEWADFRGTAYVKGQMAAGGNSNNAVTDAPTPISATEGTLYWAVKLGASATGSGSMGGGQVSNPILVNDELIVYAGSTLYRVNKDTGETIKTGKMAGSSSFSINGPTYADGMIFVALANGVVQAFDADSLESLWIYHDTLKGQPNCPLTVADGYAYTGFWNSETGDASFVCIPIADERPTASNEEKYAAWRHVQAGGFYWAGACVQNGVLLVGTDDGQNSTSPVLSTGRVLLFDAATGALLDEVGGICGDVRSTICYDSGSNAYYATSKGGEFIRIKLDATGRKIASKQTLKLQNGTTRVAMSTSTPVVYNGRAYVGVSGSSQFD
;
A
#
# COMPACT_ATOMS: atom_id res chain seq x y z
N ILE A 1 -9.45 2.03 -34.47
CA ILE A 1 -10.71 1.47 -33.89
C ILE A 1 -10.93 2.23 -32.62
N SER A 2 -11.86 3.18 -32.62
CA SER A 2 -12.30 3.89 -31.43
C SER A 2 -12.96 2.86 -30.51
N LEU A 3 -12.35 2.58 -29.36
CA LEU A 3 -13.00 1.87 -28.28
C LEU A 3 -14.12 2.79 -27.78
N GLN A 4 -15.36 2.48 -28.13
CA GLN A 4 -16.50 3.10 -27.50
C GLN A 4 -16.42 2.76 -26.00
N THR A 5 -16.18 3.77 -25.19
CA THR A 5 -16.32 3.63 -23.73
C THR A 5 -17.76 3.24 -23.44
N ALA A 6 -17.94 2.10 -22.76
CA ALA A 6 -19.27 1.67 -22.36
C ALA A 6 -19.87 2.75 -21.44
N GLN A 7 -21.13 3.04 -21.64
CA GLN A 7 -21.85 4.01 -20.81
C GLN A 7 -22.18 3.33 -19.47
N LYS A 8 -21.77 3.93 -18.35
CA LYS A 8 -22.17 3.45 -17.03
C LYS A 8 -23.32 4.29 -16.48
N ASN A 9 -24.17 3.68 -15.66
CA ASN A 9 -25.34 4.31 -15.06
C ASN A 9 -25.29 4.35 -13.53
N THR A 10 -24.10 4.30 -12.96
CA THR A 10 -23.93 4.26 -11.50
C THR A 10 -23.53 5.64 -10.96
N THR A 11 -24.22 6.07 -9.90
CA THR A 11 -23.78 7.18 -9.06
C THR A 11 -23.00 6.60 -7.88
N LEU A 12 -21.81 7.10 -7.62
CA LEU A 12 -21.00 6.65 -6.49
C LEU A 12 -21.74 6.82 -5.17
N ASP A 13 -21.81 5.77 -4.37
CA ASP A 13 -22.27 5.85 -2.99
C ASP A 13 -21.10 6.19 -2.06
N THR A 14 -20.91 7.49 -1.85
CA THR A 14 -19.86 8.01 -0.95
C THR A 14 -20.22 7.86 0.53
N THR A 15 -21.39 7.32 0.87
CA THR A 15 -21.83 7.13 2.25
C THR A 15 -21.41 5.79 2.83
N LEU A 16 -20.92 4.86 2.02
CA LEU A 16 -20.44 3.56 2.47
C LEU A 16 -19.30 3.76 3.49
N SER A 17 -19.40 3.06 4.58
CA SER A 17 -18.33 3.02 5.60
C SER A 17 -17.43 1.80 5.39
N ALA A 18 -16.18 1.89 5.82
CA ALA A 18 -15.28 0.77 5.85
C ALA A 18 -14.62 0.66 7.21
N GLU A 19 -14.67 -0.51 7.81
CA GLU A 19 -14.01 -0.80 9.07
C GLU A 19 -12.52 -1.08 8.86
N TRP A 20 -12.18 -1.56 7.66
CA TRP A 20 -10.80 -1.84 7.25
C TRP A 20 -10.61 -1.42 5.78
N ALA A 21 -10.32 -0.14 5.56
CA ALA A 21 -10.34 0.45 4.21
C ALA A 21 -9.04 0.27 3.42
N ASP A 22 -7.94 -0.09 4.05
CA ASP A 22 -6.63 -0.19 3.42
C ASP A 22 -5.73 -1.24 4.09
N PHE A 23 -4.49 -1.33 3.62
CA PHE A 23 -3.46 -2.24 4.12
C PHE A 23 -3.27 -2.18 5.65
N ARG A 24 -3.45 -1.01 6.27
CA ARG A 24 -3.22 -0.79 7.70
C ARG A 24 -4.51 -0.80 8.52
N GLY A 25 -5.64 -1.06 7.90
CA GLY A 25 -6.92 -1.06 8.58
C GLY A 25 -7.42 0.32 8.96
N THR A 26 -7.10 1.34 8.17
CA THR A 26 -7.66 2.69 8.37
C THR A 26 -9.18 2.62 8.25
N ALA A 27 -9.87 3.15 9.25
CA ALA A 27 -11.32 3.22 9.21
C ALA A 27 -11.78 4.40 8.34
N TYR A 28 -12.81 4.16 7.55
CA TYR A 28 -13.47 5.16 6.74
C TYR A 28 -14.92 5.31 7.16
N VAL A 29 -15.28 6.45 7.69
CA VAL A 29 -16.64 6.72 8.16
C VAL A 29 -17.18 7.95 7.45
N LYS A 30 -18.27 7.78 6.69
CA LYS A 30 -19.05 8.87 6.08
C LYS A 30 -18.21 9.91 5.33
N GLY A 31 -17.39 9.46 4.38
CA GLY A 31 -16.59 10.37 3.55
C GLY A 31 -15.33 10.92 4.20
N GLN A 32 -14.94 10.41 5.36
CA GLN A 32 -13.72 10.84 6.03
C GLN A 32 -12.82 9.64 6.32
N MET A 33 -11.72 9.52 5.59
CA MET A 33 -10.64 8.65 6.06
C MET A 33 -10.11 9.20 7.38
N ALA A 34 -9.81 8.31 8.31
CA ALA A 34 -9.02 8.70 9.47
C ALA A 34 -7.74 9.39 8.97
N ALA A 35 -7.41 10.51 9.58
CA ALA A 35 -6.38 11.42 9.10
C ALA A 35 -5.10 10.67 8.68
N GLY A 36 -4.67 10.96 7.47
CA GLY A 36 -3.33 10.60 7.02
C GLY A 36 -3.14 9.23 6.42
N GLY A 37 -4.10 8.59 5.80
CA GLY A 37 -3.96 7.28 5.13
C GLY A 37 -2.75 6.45 5.61
N ASN A 38 -2.84 5.20 5.86
CA ASN A 38 -1.77 4.36 6.45
C ASN A 38 -1.18 4.86 7.80
N SER A 39 -1.77 5.86 8.42
CA SER A 39 -1.39 6.31 9.76
C SER A 39 -1.90 5.40 10.87
N ASN A 40 -2.85 4.53 10.56
CA ASN A 40 -3.35 3.54 11.49
C ASN A 40 -2.23 2.53 11.81
N ASN A 41 -2.10 2.19 13.08
CA ASN A 41 -1.12 1.23 13.56
C ASN A 41 -1.61 -0.22 13.49
N ALA A 42 -2.61 -0.52 12.67
CA ALA A 42 -3.25 -1.84 12.56
C ALA A 42 -3.80 -2.34 13.92
N VAL A 43 -4.27 -1.43 14.74
CA VAL A 43 -4.90 -1.73 16.03
C VAL A 43 -6.39 -1.92 15.84
N THR A 44 -6.95 -2.99 16.41
CA THR A 44 -8.37 -3.30 16.36
C THR A 44 -8.86 -3.82 17.70
N ASP A 45 -10.11 -3.54 18.03
CA ASP A 45 -10.80 -4.13 19.18
C ASP A 45 -11.49 -5.46 18.83
N ALA A 46 -11.34 -5.95 17.60
CA ALA A 46 -11.91 -7.21 17.18
C ALA A 46 -11.39 -8.38 18.05
N PRO A 47 -12.25 -9.29 18.49
CA PRO A 47 -11.82 -10.44 19.29
C PRO A 47 -10.89 -11.33 18.45
N THR A 48 -9.81 -11.76 19.08
CA THR A 48 -8.84 -12.67 18.47
C THR A 48 -8.80 -13.99 19.25
N PRO A 49 -8.58 -15.13 18.58
CA PRO A 49 -8.35 -16.39 19.28
C PRO A 49 -7.11 -16.28 20.18
N ILE A 50 -7.24 -16.72 21.42
CA ILE A 50 -6.12 -16.72 22.39
C ILE A 50 -5.26 -17.98 22.31
N SER A 51 -5.73 -18.99 21.58
CA SER A 51 -4.95 -20.21 21.28
C SER A 51 -5.31 -20.77 19.90
N ALA A 52 -4.40 -21.57 19.34
CA ALA A 52 -4.63 -22.26 18.06
C ALA A 52 -5.78 -23.29 18.11
N THR A 53 -6.21 -23.70 19.30
CA THR A 53 -7.29 -24.65 19.49
C THR A 53 -8.67 -24.00 19.59
N GLU A 54 -8.74 -22.69 19.68
CA GLU A 54 -10.00 -21.94 19.79
C GLU A 54 -10.53 -21.46 18.44
N GLY A 55 -9.74 -21.62 17.38
CA GLY A 55 -10.16 -21.24 16.03
C GLY A 55 -11.18 -22.22 15.47
N THR A 56 -12.31 -21.69 14.98
CA THR A 56 -13.30 -22.47 14.22
C THR A 56 -13.28 -21.97 12.77
N LEU A 57 -13.16 -22.88 11.81
CA LEU A 57 -13.33 -22.55 10.40
C LEU A 57 -14.82 -22.41 10.10
N TYR A 58 -15.28 -21.19 9.85
CA TYR A 58 -16.68 -20.94 9.49
C TYR A 58 -16.95 -21.27 8.03
N TRP A 59 -16.07 -20.85 7.15
CA TRP A 59 -16.16 -21.11 5.71
C TRP A 59 -14.79 -21.04 5.04
N ALA A 60 -14.69 -21.64 3.87
CA ALA A 60 -13.56 -21.51 2.97
C ALA A 60 -14.06 -21.48 1.53
N VAL A 61 -13.60 -20.54 0.74
CA VAL A 61 -13.99 -20.41 -0.66
C VAL A 61 -12.74 -20.25 -1.53
N LYS A 62 -12.79 -20.82 -2.73
CA LYS A 62 -11.75 -20.67 -3.74
C LYS A 62 -12.11 -19.52 -4.66
N LEU A 63 -11.27 -18.50 -4.73
CA LEU A 63 -11.40 -17.38 -5.64
C LEU A 63 -10.33 -17.46 -6.74
N GLY A 64 -10.71 -17.08 -7.96
CA GLY A 64 -9.81 -17.06 -9.11
C GLY A 64 -9.37 -18.42 -9.61
N ALA A 65 -8.47 -18.41 -10.57
CA ALA A 65 -7.79 -19.60 -11.04
C ALA A 65 -6.86 -20.11 -9.93
N SER A 66 -6.86 -21.43 -9.68
CA SER A 66 -5.96 -22.00 -8.67
C SER A 66 -4.52 -21.64 -8.97
N ALA A 67 -3.83 -21.11 -7.98
CA ALA A 67 -2.38 -21.20 -7.96
C ALA A 67 -2.03 -22.71 -7.88
N THR A 68 -1.79 -23.32 -9.03
CA THR A 68 -1.21 -24.64 -9.12
C THR A 68 0.29 -24.43 -9.10
N GLY A 69 0.90 -24.48 -7.95
CA GLY A 69 2.35 -24.45 -7.92
C GLY A 69 2.87 -24.03 -6.56
N SER A 70 3.67 -24.89 -6.01
CA SER A 70 4.49 -24.59 -4.87
C SER A 70 5.37 -23.37 -5.16
N GLY A 71 5.24 -22.31 -4.39
CA GLY A 71 6.22 -21.24 -4.32
C GLY A 71 6.17 -20.16 -5.41
N SER A 72 5.16 -20.13 -6.26
CA SER A 72 4.99 -19.03 -7.20
C SER A 72 4.23 -17.87 -6.51
N MET A 73 4.90 -16.77 -6.27
CA MET A 73 4.26 -15.50 -5.93
C MET A 73 3.60 -14.88 -7.18
N GLY A 74 2.95 -15.71 -8.00
CA GLY A 74 2.32 -15.28 -9.25
C GLY A 74 0.95 -14.64 -9.04
N GLY A 75 0.51 -13.88 -10.03
CA GLY A 75 -0.73 -13.08 -10.04
C GLY A 75 -2.07 -13.83 -9.93
N GLY A 76 -2.08 -15.07 -9.51
CA GLY A 76 -3.30 -15.84 -9.23
C GLY A 76 -3.67 -15.95 -7.76
N GLN A 77 -2.86 -15.40 -6.87
CA GLN A 77 -3.11 -15.43 -5.44
C GLN A 77 -4.23 -14.46 -5.06
N VAL A 78 -4.91 -14.77 -3.95
CA VAL A 78 -5.91 -13.87 -3.35
C VAL A 78 -5.19 -12.77 -2.60
N SER A 79 -5.59 -11.53 -2.81
CA SER A 79 -5.06 -10.37 -2.10
C SER A 79 -5.45 -10.36 -0.63
N ASN A 80 -4.79 -9.52 0.15
CA ASN A 80 -5.31 -9.16 1.47
C ASN A 80 -6.69 -8.53 1.32
N PRO A 81 -7.66 -8.89 2.17
CA PRO A 81 -9.00 -8.32 2.12
C PRO A 81 -9.04 -6.92 2.75
N ILE A 82 -9.99 -6.11 2.28
CA ILE A 82 -10.52 -4.97 3.02
C ILE A 82 -11.97 -5.25 3.38
N LEU A 83 -12.49 -4.54 4.38
CA LEU A 83 -13.86 -4.66 4.84
C LEU A 83 -14.59 -3.34 4.60
N VAL A 84 -15.58 -3.39 3.70
CA VAL A 84 -16.38 -2.23 3.28
C VAL A 84 -17.85 -2.60 3.37
N ASN A 85 -18.62 -1.80 4.09
CA ASN A 85 -20.07 -1.99 4.24
C ASN A 85 -20.43 -3.45 4.59
N ASP A 86 -19.69 -4.03 5.55
CA ASP A 86 -19.91 -5.40 6.04
C ASP A 86 -19.56 -6.51 5.02
N GLU A 87 -18.88 -6.18 3.93
CA GLU A 87 -18.46 -7.12 2.89
C GLU A 87 -16.95 -7.10 2.68
N LEU A 88 -16.39 -8.27 2.36
CA LEU A 88 -14.98 -8.39 2.03
C LEU A 88 -14.76 -8.03 0.56
N ILE A 89 -13.79 -7.17 0.31
CA ILE A 89 -13.29 -6.87 -1.03
C ILE A 89 -11.91 -7.49 -1.17
N VAL A 90 -11.76 -8.34 -2.18
CA VAL A 90 -10.49 -9.00 -2.52
C VAL A 90 -10.33 -9.09 -4.03
N TYR A 91 -9.11 -9.28 -4.50
CA TYR A 91 -8.90 -9.65 -5.89
C TYR A 91 -8.09 -10.96 -6.01
N ALA A 92 -8.29 -11.65 -7.13
CA ALA A 92 -7.50 -12.83 -7.50
C ALA A 92 -7.34 -12.87 -9.04
N GLY A 93 -6.11 -12.98 -9.52
CA GLY A 93 -5.82 -12.89 -10.96
C GLY A 93 -6.19 -11.51 -11.51
N SER A 94 -7.13 -11.46 -12.44
CA SER A 94 -7.65 -10.22 -13.03
C SER A 94 -9.10 -9.92 -12.64
N THR A 95 -9.55 -10.47 -11.52
CA THR A 95 -10.93 -10.31 -11.05
C THR A 95 -10.95 -9.74 -9.64
N LEU A 96 -11.75 -8.68 -9.45
CA LEU A 96 -12.11 -8.11 -8.16
C LEU A 96 -13.41 -8.74 -7.69
N TYR A 97 -13.52 -9.03 -6.39
CA TYR A 97 -14.67 -9.72 -5.80
C TYR A 97 -15.21 -8.93 -4.61
N ARG A 98 -16.54 -8.87 -4.50
CA ARG A 98 -17.28 -8.61 -3.26
C ARG A 98 -17.75 -9.95 -2.72
N VAL A 99 -17.46 -10.21 -1.46
CA VAL A 99 -17.73 -11.49 -0.81
C VAL A 99 -18.44 -11.22 0.50
N ASN A 100 -19.52 -11.97 0.73
CA ASN A 100 -20.20 -11.95 2.02
C ASN A 100 -19.25 -12.46 3.12
N LYS A 101 -19.02 -11.64 4.15
CA LYS A 101 -18.04 -11.95 5.20
C LYS A 101 -18.44 -13.15 6.07
N ASP A 102 -19.75 -13.43 6.17
CA ASP A 102 -20.29 -14.46 7.05
C ASP A 102 -20.40 -15.82 6.36
N THR A 103 -20.58 -15.82 5.03
CA THR A 103 -20.81 -17.06 4.26
C THR A 103 -19.70 -17.40 3.27
N GLY A 104 -18.88 -16.43 2.89
CA GLY A 104 -17.89 -16.59 1.81
C GLY A 104 -18.49 -16.54 0.40
N GLU A 105 -19.79 -16.31 0.25
CA GLU A 105 -20.46 -16.26 -1.04
C GLU A 105 -20.02 -15.02 -1.83
N THR A 106 -19.71 -15.22 -3.12
CA THR A 106 -19.41 -14.10 -4.03
C THR A 106 -20.68 -13.35 -4.37
N ILE A 107 -20.76 -12.08 -3.98
CA ILE A 107 -21.90 -11.21 -4.24
C ILE A 107 -21.78 -10.58 -5.63
N LYS A 108 -20.58 -10.10 -5.96
CA LYS A 108 -20.30 -9.37 -7.20
C LYS A 108 -18.87 -9.59 -7.66
N THR A 109 -18.65 -9.43 -8.96
CA THR A 109 -17.30 -9.42 -9.54
C THR A 109 -17.10 -8.24 -10.47
N GLY A 110 -15.87 -7.71 -10.49
CA GLY A 110 -15.41 -6.68 -11.41
C GLY A 110 -14.20 -7.18 -12.20
N LYS A 111 -14.11 -6.77 -13.46
CA LYS A 111 -12.97 -7.13 -14.32
C LYS A 111 -11.88 -6.07 -14.21
N MET A 112 -10.70 -6.48 -13.80
CA MET A 112 -9.53 -5.62 -13.76
C MET A 112 -8.84 -5.55 -15.15
N ALA A 113 -8.19 -4.43 -15.43
CA ALA A 113 -7.44 -4.20 -16.68
C ALA A 113 -6.20 -5.09 -16.82
N GLY A 114 -5.76 -5.69 -15.73
CA GLY A 114 -4.64 -6.62 -15.67
C GLY A 114 -4.66 -7.42 -14.38
N SER A 115 -3.57 -8.12 -14.10
CA SER A 115 -3.35 -8.80 -12.82
C SER A 115 -2.32 -8.04 -12.00
N SER A 116 -2.31 -8.25 -10.70
CA SER A 116 -1.17 -7.89 -9.86
C SER A 116 0.00 -8.83 -10.14
N SER A 117 1.22 -8.31 -10.16
CA SER A 117 2.43 -9.16 -10.27
C SER A 117 2.60 -10.03 -9.03
N PHE A 118 2.27 -9.46 -7.86
CA PHE A 118 2.27 -10.12 -6.57
C PHE A 118 1.00 -9.68 -5.85
N SER A 119 0.23 -10.61 -5.30
CA SER A 119 -0.98 -10.28 -4.55
C SER A 119 -0.70 -9.90 -3.09
N ILE A 120 0.37 -9.13 -2.86
CA ILE A 120 0.79 -8.72 -1.52
C ILE A 120 0.01 -7.49 -1.03
N ASN A 121 -0.40 -6.63 -1.95
CA ASN A 121 -1.15 -5.43 -1.63
C ASN A 121 -2.63 -5.68 -1.86
N GLY A 122 -3.45 -5.40 -0.85
CA GLY A 122 -4.89 -5.44 -0.99
C GLY A 122 -5.42 -4.25 -1.78
N PRO A 123 -6.70 -4.27 -2.10
CA PRO A 123 -7.39 -3.09 -2.56
C PRO A 123 -7.43 -2.01 -1.46
N THR A 124 -7.72 -0.78 -1.85
CA THR A 124 -7.94 0.35 -0.92
C THR A 124 -9.29 0.96 -1.22
N TYR A 125 -10.04 1.34 -0.19
CA TYR A 125 -11.34 2.00 -0.32
C TYR A 125 -11.26 3.47 0.09
N ALA A 126 -11.88 4.35 -0.69
CA ALA A 126 -12.22 5.71 -0.29
C ALA A 126 -13.33 6.29 -1.17
N ASP A 127 -14.18 7.13 -0.63
CA ASP A 127 -15.20 7.93 -1.34
C ASP A 127 -16.09 7.12 -2.31
N GLY A 128 -16.53 5.92 -1.91
CA GLY A 128 -17.34 5.05 -2.75
C GLY A 128 -16.58 4.32 -3.84
N MET A 129 -15.24 4.36 -3.80
CA MET A 129 -14.38 3.76 -4.83
C MET A 129 -13.43 2.73 -4.23
N ILE A 130 -13.12 1.71 -5.03
CA ILE A 130 -12.09 0.72 -4.75
C ILE A 130 -10.92 0.96 -5.70
N PHE A 131 -9.72 1.05 -5.16
CA PHE A 131 -8.49 1.25 -5.91
C PHE A 131 -7.63 -0.01 -5.87
N VAL A 132 -7.08 -0.39 -7.02
CA VAL A 132 -6.14 -1.51 -7.16
C VAL A 132 -4.93 -1.08 -7.97
N ALA A 133 -3.75 -1.51 -7.56
CA ALA A 133 -2.53 -1.35 -8.35
C ALA A 133 -2.21 -2.65 -9.07
N LEU A 134 -1.95 -2.58 -10.37
CA LEU A 134 -1.81 -3.71 -11.27
C LEU A 134 -0.45 -3.69 -11.98
N ALA A 135 -0.08 -4.82 -12.57
CA ALA A 135 1.14 -4.97 -13.36
C ALA A 135 1.24 -3.91 -14.47
N ASN A 136 2.45 -3.64 -14.90
CA ASN A 136 2.78 -2.67 -15.95
C ASN A 136 2.43 -1.22 -15.60
N GLY A 137 2.50 -0.85 -14.34
CA GLY A 137 2.31 0.53 -13.90
C GLY A 137 0.86 1.01 -13.97
N VAL A 138 -0.11 0.11 -13.82
CA VAL A 138 -1.53 0.44 -13.88
C VAL A 138 -2.10 0.66 -12.49
N VAL A 139 -2.91 1.71 -12.33
CA VAL A 139 -3.82 1.88 -11.19
C VAL A 139 -5.22 2.02 -11.74
N GLN A 140 -6.16 1.26 -11.17
CA GLN A 140 -7.55 1.26 -11.61
C GLN A 140 -8.48 1.52 -10.44
N ALA A 141 -9.51 2.34 -10.67
CA ALA A 141 -10.58 2.57 -9.73
C ALA A 141 -11.88 1.92 -10.18
N PHE A 142 -12.62 1.45 -9.20
CA PHE A 142 -13.94 0.84 -9.37
C PHE A 142 -14.95 1.51 -8.46
N ASP A 143 -16.19 1.55 -8.91
CA ASP A 143 -17.32 1.80 -8.02
C ASP A 143 -17.40 0.69 -6.97
N ALA A 144 -17.50 1.05 -5.69
CA ALA A 144 -17.42 0.07 -4.60
C ALA A 144 -18.66 -0.84 -4.52
N ASP A 145 -19.81 -0.39 -5.01
CA ASP A 145 -21.05 -1.17 -4.98
C ASP A 145 -21.19 -2.06 -6.22
N SER A 146 -21.05 -1.49 -7.40
CA SER A 146 -21.24 -2.23 -8.65
C SER A 146 -20.01 -3.00 -9.12
N LEU A 147 -18.83 -2.63 -8.66
CA LEU A 147 -17.53 -3.05 -9.18
C LEU A 147 -17.33 -2.73 -10.67
N GLU A 148 -18.05 -1.73 -11.19
CA GLU A 148 -17.80 -1.18 -12.52
C GLU A 148 -16.52 -0.34 -12.51
N SER A 149 -15.72 -0.46 -13.56
CA SER A 149 -14.50 0.31 -13.71
C SER A 149 -14.81 1.78 -13.97
N LEU A 150 -14.23 2.67 -13.17
CA LEU A 150 -14.38 4.11 -13.29
C LEU A 150 -13.29 4.69 -14.19
N TRP A 151 -12.06 4.62 -13.74
CA TRP A 151 -10.92 5.16 -14.45
C TRP A 151 -9.68 4.27 -14.36
N ILE A 152 -8.73 4.48 -15.27
CA ILE A 152 -7.47 3.76 -15.34
C ILE A 152 -6.32 4.75 -15.55
N TYR A 153 -5.31 4.67 -14.70
CA TYR A 153 -4.03 5.34 -14.85
C TYR A 153 -2.97 4.38 -15.41
N HIS A 154 -2.13 4.88 -16.29
CA HIS A 154 -0.99 4.15 -16.85
C HIS A 154 0.32 4.90 -16.60
N ASP A 155 1.23 4.31 -15.82
CA ASP A 155 2.57 4.85 -15.66
C ASP A 155 3.46 4.56 -16.87
N THR A 156 4.23 5.56 -17.29
CA THR A 156 5.06 5.47 -18.50
C THR A 156 6.23 4.50 -18.36
N LEU A 157 6.72 4.26 -17.13
CA LEU A 157 7.81 3.33 -16.84
C LEU A 157 7.34 1.88 -16.63
N LYS A 158 6.03 1.67 -16.54
CA LYS A 158 5.39 0.34 -16.50
C LYS A 158 5.91 -0.59 -15.40
N GLY A 159 6.21 -0.03 -14.23
CA GLY A 159 6.77 -0.78 -13.11
C GLY A 159 5.79 -1.77 -12.47
N GLN A 160 6.32 -2.62 -11.60
CA GLN A 160 5.54 -3.55 -10.79
C GLN A 160 4.81 -2.81 -9.65
N PRO A 161 3.55 -3.14 -9.36
CA PRO A 161 2.72 -2.43 -8.39
C PRO A 161 2.83 -3.06 -7.00
N ASN A 162 3.98 -3.04 -6.39
CA ASN A 162 4.20 -3.75 -5.13
C ASN A 162 3.99 -2.89 -3.88
N CYS A 163 3.70 -1.58 -4.05
CA CYS A 163 3.45 -0.67 -2.95
C CYS A 163 1.97 -0.62 -2.57
N PRO A 164 1.62 -0.59 -1.28
CA PRO A 164 0.26 -0.29 -0.86
C PRO A 164 -0.18 1.07 -1.39
N LEU A 165 -1.44 1.15 -1.82
CA LEU A 165 -2.08 2.41 -2.14
C LEU A 165 -2.44 3.16 -0.87
N THR A 166 -2.07 4.43 -0.79
CA THR A 166 -2.48 5.36 0.25
C THR A 166 -3.44 6.37 -0.36
N VAL A 167 -4.62 6.56 0.23
CA VAL A 167 -5.54 7.61 -0.20
C VAL A 167 -5.65 8.67 0.88
N ALA A 168 -5.45 9.93 0.52
CA ALA A 168 -5.59 11.07 1.41
C ALA A 168 -5.93 12.32 0.60
N ASP A 169 -6.76 13.20 1.17
CA ASP A 169 -7.06 14.54 0.63
C ASP A 169 -7.48 14.55 -0.86
N GLY A 170 -8.22 13.52 -1.30
CA GLY A 170 -8.68 13.39 -2.68
C GLY A 170 -7.65 12.86 -3.68
N TYR A 171 -6.55 12.29 -3.19
CA TYR A 171 -5.49 11.71 -4.03
C TYR A 171 -5.16 10.28 -3.60
N ALA A 172 -4.80 9.45 -4.58
CA ALA A 172 -4.20 8.14 -4.39
C ALA A 172 -2.68 8.23 -4.65
N TYR A 173 -1.90 7.66 -3.76
CA TYR A 173 -0.43 7.65 -3.81
C TYR A 173 0.07 6.22 -3.86
N THR A 174 0.97 5.91 -4.78
CA THR A 174 1.64 4.62 -4.83
C THR A 174 2.97 4.69 -5.56
N GLY A 175 3.83 3.74 -5.30
CA GLY A 175 5.12 3.59 -5.96
C GLY A 175 5.17 2.33 -6.81
N PHE A 176 6.10 2.31 -7.76
CA PHE A 176 6.39 1.19 -8.64
C PHE A 176 7.86 0.78 -8.53
N TRP A 177 8.14 -0.43 -8.98
CA TRP A 177 9.48 -0.98 -9.00
C TRP A 177 9.74 -1.70 -10.32
N ASN A 178 10.91 -1.50 -10.92
CA ASN A 178 11.32 -2.17 -12.15
C ASN A 178 12.44 -3.18 -11.93
N SER A 179 13.47 -2.76 -11.22
CA SER A 179 14.60 -3.61 -10.80
C SER A 179 15.37 -2.91 -9.69
N GLU A 180 16.33 -3.59 -9.10
CA GLU A 180 17.17 -3.03 -8.02
C GLU A 180 17.85 -1.71 -8.42
N THR A 181 18.15 -1.52 -9.72
CA THR A 181 18.84 -0.32 -10.23
C THR A 181 18.03 0.47 -11.27
N GLY A 182 16.89 -0.05 -11.70
CA GLY A 182 16.07 0.58 -12.74
C GLY A 182 15.24 1.73 -12.22
N ASP A 183 15.01 2.71 -13.07
CA ASP A 183 14.12 3.82 -12.76
C ASP A 183 12.68 3.36 -12.59
N ALA A 184 12.02 3.86 -11.56
CA ALA A 184 10.59 3.66 -11.35
C ALA A 184 9.95 4.90 -10.71
N SER A 185 8.63 4.99 -10.85
CA SER A 185 7.84 6.15 -10.45
C SER A 185 7.22 5.98 -9.08
N PHE A 186 7.09 7.07 -8.34
CA PHE A 186 6.10 7.31 -7.32
C PHE A 186 5.10 8.34 -7.83
N VAL A 187 3.80 8.09 -7.69
CA VAL A 187 2.75 8.87 -8.34
C VAL A 187 1.69 9.34 -7.36
N CYS A 188 1.12 10.50 -7.65
CA CYS A 188 -0.05 11.07 -7.02
C CYS A 188 -1.14 11.19 -8.07
N ILE A 189 -2.27 10.54 -7.88
CA ILE A 189 -3.37 10.46 -8.85
C ILE A 189 -4.62 11.05 -8.20
N PRO A 190 -5.28 12.08 -8.81
CA PRO A 190 -6.58 12.56 -8.33
C PRO A 190 -7.62 11.43 -8.41
N ILE A 191 -8.37 11.20 -7.34
CA ILE A 191 -9.32 10.07 -7.30
C ILE A 191 -10.67 10.38 -7.93
N ALA A 192 -11.02 11.65 -8.11
CA ALA A 192 -12.34 12.06 -8.63
C ALA A 192 -12.68 11.35 -9.95
N ASP A 193 -13.90 10.84 -10.05
CA ASP A 193 -14.47 10.35 -11.31
C ASP A 193 -14.99 11.56 -12.11
N GLU A 194 -14.18 12.05 -13.04
CA GLU A 194 -14.46 13.28 -13.76
C GLU A 194 -15.52 13.10 -14.87
N ARG A 195 -15.71 11.87 -15.32
CA ARG A 195 -16.72 11.51 -16.32
C ARG A 195 -17.64 10.40 -15.82
N PRO A 196 -18.59 10.71 -14.92
CA PRO A 196 -19.42 9.70 -14.25
C PRO A 196 -20.25 8.81 -15.17
N THR A 197 -20.41 9.18 -16.43
CA THR A 197 -21.14 8.39 -17.44
C THR A 197 -20.23 7.51 -18.30
N ALA A 198 -18.91 7.57 -18.12
CA ALA A 198 -17.92 6.79 -18.87
C ALA A 198 -17.26 5.74 -17.98
N SER A 199 -17.02 4.56 -18.52
CA SER A 199 -16.17 3.53 -17.89
C SER A 199 -14.74 3.65 -18.42
N ASN A 200 -13.76 3.22 -17.63
CA ASN A 200 -12.35 3.21 -18.03
C ASN A 200 -11.83 4.58 -18.50
N GLU A 201 -12.27 5.63 -17.83
CA GLU A 201 -11.73 6.96 -18.08
C GLU A 201 -10.19 6.95 -17.96
N GLU A 202 -9.49 7.56 -18.91
CA GLU A 202 -8.04 7.71 -18.80
C GLU A 202 -7.69 8.73 -17.72
N LYS A 203 -6.83 8.34 -16.76
CA LYS A 203 -6.46 9.16 -15.62
C LYS A 203 -5.01 9.60 -15.73
N TYR A 204 -4.71 10.79 -15.25
CA TYR A 204 -3.38 11.38 -15.26
C TYR A 204 -2.92 11.67 -13.83
N ALA A 205 -1.62 11.47 -13.57
CA ALA A 205 -1.04 11.86 -12.30
C ALA A 205 -1.00 13.38 -12.15
N ALA A 206 -1.32 13.88 -10.96
CA ALA A 206 -1.11 15.28 -10.60
C ALA A 206 0.38 15.61 -10.53
N TRP A 207 1.16 14.67 -10.00
CA TRP A 207 2.63 14.74 -10.02
C TRP A 207 3.24 13.34 -9.99
N ARG A 208 4.50 13.28 -10.37
CA ARG A 208 5.31 12.06 -10.44
C ARG A 208 6.74 12.34 -10.02
N HIS A 209 7.31 11.48 -9.22
CA HIS A 209 8.72 11.44 -8.90
C HIS A 209 9.34 10.16 -9.43
N VAL A 210 10.54 10.25 -10.01
CA VAL A 210 11.26 9.10 -10.58
C VAL A 210 12.61 8.95 -9.89
N GLN A 211 12.96 7.73 -9.53
CA GLN A 211 14.31 7.43 -9.04
C GLN A 211 14.77 6.02 -9.37
N ALA A 212 16.07 5.83 -9.41
CA ALA A 212 16.71 4.52 -9.54
C ALA A 212 16.42 3.63 -8.32
N GLY A 213 16.19 2.33 -8.57
CA GLY A 213 15.73 1.38 -7.56
C GLY A 213 14.24 1.46 -7.26
N GLY A 214 13.64 2.63 -7.47
CA GLY A 214 12.21 2.86 -7.28
C GLY A 214 11.71 2.60 -5.86
N PHE A 215 10.51 2.01 -5.80
CA PHE A 215 9.75 1.82 -4.56
C PHE A 215 9.21 0.39 -4.53
N TYR A 216 9.72 -0.41 -3.60
CA TYR A 216 9.32 -1.83 -3.49
C TYR A 216 8.75 -2.09 -2.10
N TRP A 217 7.49 -2.47 -2.03
CA TRP A 217 6.69 -2.63 -0.81
C TRP A 217 6.55 -1.38 0.07
N ALA A 218 7.23 -0.30 -0.26
CA ALA A 218 7.27 0.92 0.51
C ALA A 218 5.97 1.71 0.38
N GLY A 219 5.05 1.53 1.31
CA GLY A 219 3.86 2.36 1.40
C GLY A 219 4.18 3.75 1.96
N ALA A 220 3.44 4.74 1.48
CA ALA A 220 3.56 6.11 1.96
C ALA A 220 2.69 6.38 3.19
N CYS A 221 3.10 7.35 3.99
CA CYS A 221 2.30 7.96 5.03
C CYS A 221 2.07 9.43 4.69
N VAL A 222 0.81 9.83 4.60
CA VAL A 222 0.42 11.24 4.39
C VAL A 222 -0.11 11.79 5.71
N GLN A 223 0.49 12.89 6.17
CA GLN A 223 0.11 13.54 7.42
C GLN A 223 0.32 15.03 7.33
N ASN A 224 -0.70 15.82 7.67
CA ASN A 224 -0.62 17.30 7.69
C ASN A 224 -0.06 17.91 6.39
N GLY A 225 -0.50 17.39 5.23
CA GLY A 225 -0.10 17.90 3.91
C GLY A 225 1.31 17.50 3.46
N VAL A 226 2.00 16.65 4.19
CA VAL A 226 3.29 16.08 3.78
C VAL A 226 3.20 14.57 3.62
N LEU A 227 4.02 14.02 2.74
CA LEU A 227 4.10 12.60 2.44
C LEU A 227 5.52 12.09 2.69
N LEU A 228 5.63 11.01 3.47
CA LEU A 228 6.88 10.28 3.65
C LEU A 228 6.78 8.92 2.98
N VAL A 229 7.85 8.53 2.28
CA VAL A 229 7.96 7.21 1.64
C VAL A 229 9.41 6.73 1.66
N GLY A 230 9.59 5.44 1.90
CA GLY A 230 10.88 4.76 1.77
C GLY A 230 11.23 4.48 0.31
N THR A 231 12.51 4.30 0.03
CA THR A 231 12.99 3.96 -1.31
C THR A 231 13.84 2.71 -1.29
N ASP A 232 13.93 2.02 -2.43
CA ASP A 232 15.05 1.13 -2.68
C ASP A 232 16.32 1.95 -2.83
N ASP A 233 17.46 1.33 -2.56
CA ASP A 233 18.75 2.03 -2.51
C ASP A 233 19.39 2.24 -3.90
N GLY A 234 18.79 1.71 -4.95
CA GLY A 234 19.29 1.82 -6.32
C GLY A 234 20.54 0.99 -6.61
N GLN A 235 20.85 0.01 -5.75
CA GLN A 235 22.02 -0.85 -5.87
C GLN A 235 21.62 -2.32 -6.00
N ASN A 236 22.47 -3.12 -6.63
CA ASN A 236 22.33 -4.56 -6.57
C ASN A 236 22.57 -5.06 -5.14
N SER A 237 21.62 -5.77 -4.57
CA SER A 237 21.56 -6.15 -3.16
C SER A 237 22.51 -7.27 -2.75
N THR A 238 23.56 -7.54 -3.50
CA THR A 238 24.42 -8.73 -3.33
C THR A 238 25.57 -8.55 -2.37
N SER A 239 25.57 -7.77 -1.37
CA SER A 239 26.64 -7.68 -0.36
C SER A 239 27.91 -6.89 -0.78
N PRO A 240 28.40 -5.96 0.03
CA PRO A 240 27.82 -5.60 1.33
C PRO A 240 26.54 -4.77 1.15
N VAL A 241 25.63 -4.88 2.12
CA VAL A 241 24.46 -3.99 2.16
C VAL A 241 24.94 -2.55 2.34
N LEU A 242 24.66 -1.70 1.39
CA LEU A 242 25.11 -0.31 1.39
C LEU A 242 24.16 0.58 2.21
N SER A 243 24.70 1.66 2.75
CA SER A 243 23.92 2.68 3.48
C SER A 243 23.41 3.77 2.54
N THR A 244 22.72 3.35 1.46
CA THR A 244 22.20 4.22 0.40
C THR A 244 20.68 4.32 0.37
N GLY A 245 19.98 3.56 1.23
CA GLY A 245 18.53 3.69 1.43
C GLY A 245 18.15 5.07 1.94
N ARG A 246 16.97 5.54 1.53
CA ARG A 246 16.45 6.87 1.88
C ARG A 246 14.99 6.84 2.27
N VAL A 247 14.57 7.84 3.03
CA VAL A 247 13.18 8.24 3.17
C VAL A 247 13.04 9.65 2.61
N LEU A 248 12.09 9.83 1.70
CA LEU A 248 11.80 11.09 1.04
C LEU A 248 10.63 11.76 1.73
N LEU A 249 10.68 13.09 1.86
CA LEU A 249 9.63 13.95 2.39
C LEU A 249 9.14 14.86 1.27
N PHE A 250 7.90 14.69 0.86
CA PHE A 250 7.27 15.50 -0.18
C PHE A 250 6.18 16.42 0.40
N ASP A 251 5.94 17.51 -0.26
CA ASP A 251 4.66 18.19 -0.23
C ASP A 251 3.64 17.29 -0.93
N ALA A 252 2.62 16.83 -0.21
CA ALA A 252 1.70 15.82 -0.73
C ALA A 252 0.89 16.31 -1.93
N ALA A 253 0.52 17.58 -1.96
CA ALA A 253 -0.31 18.15 -3.02
C ALA A 253 0.48 18.47 -4.29
N THR A 254 1.73 18.92 -4.16
CA THR A 254 2.53 19.42 -5.29
C THR A 254 3.61 18.47 -5.78
N GLY A 255 3.99 17.48 -4.96
CA GLY A 255 5.09 16.56 -5.23
C GLY A 255 6.48 17.22 -5.12
N ALA A 256 6.55 18.43 -4.60
CA ALA A 256 7.84 19.07 -4.32
C ALA A 256 8.60 18.27 -3.26
N LEU A 257 9.81 17.82 -3.57
CA LEU A 257 10.70 17.22 -2.59
C LEU A 257 11.13 18.31 -1.60
N LEU A 258 10.68 18.19 -0.36
CA LEU A 258 10.95 19.15 0.70
C LEU A 258 12.28 18.85 1.40
N ASP A 259 12.52 17.57 1.65
CA ASP A 259 13.70 17.09 2.35
C ASP A 259 13.87 15.58 2.13
N GLU A 260 15.03 15.04 2.47
CA GLU A 260 15.29 13.60 2.49
C GLU A 260 16.25 13.22 3.63
N VAL A 261 16.13 12.01 4.09
CA VAL A 261 17.11 11.42 5.01
C VAL A 261 17.68 10.15 4.43
N GLY A 262 18.99 10.13 4.25
CA GLY A 262 19.76 9.02 3.74
C GLY A 262 20.60 8.32 4.82
N GLY A 263 21.58 7.54 4.37
CA GLY A 263 22.46 6.77 5.25
C GLY A 263 21.70 5.68 6.00
N ILE A 264 20.70 5.08 5.35
CA ILE A 264 19.93 3.95 5.86
C ILE A 264 20.50 2.69 5.20
N CYS A 265 20.77 1.68 6.02
CA CYS A 265 21.35 0.42 5.56
C CYS A 265 20.33 -0.39 4.76
N GLY A 266 20.58 -0.59 3.46
CA GLY A 266 19.72 -1.30 2.52
C GLY A 266 18.43 -0.55 2.18
N ASP A 267 17.54 -1.24 1.46
CA ASP A 267 16.27 -0.71 1.01
C ASP A 267 15.29 -0.43 2.15
N VAL A 268 14.55 0.67 2.07
CA VAL A 268 13.43 0.95 2.99
C VAL A 268 12.15 0.43 2.36
N ARG A 269 11.83 -0.85 2.61
CA ARG A 269 10.70 -1.57 2.01
C ARG A 269 9.48 -1.69 2.93
N SER A 270 9.52 -1.11 4.11
CA SER A 270 8.34 -1.02 4.96
C SER A 270 7.48 0.19 4.62
N THR A 271 6.18 0.10 4.85
CA THR A 271 5.33 1.29 4.88
C THR A 271 5.76 2.20 6.01
N ILE A 272 5.74 3.52 5.79
CA ILE A 272 5.99 4.49 6.85
C ILE A 272 4.78 4.50 7.80
N CYS A 273 5.04 4.35 9.10
CA CYS A 273 4.03 4.41 10.16
C CYS A 273 4.19 5.72 10.92
N TYR A 274 3.10 6.47 11.12
CA TYR A 274 3.08 7.65 11.99
C TYR A 274 2.45 7.32 13.32
N ASP A 275 3.07 7.76 14.41
CA ASP A 275 2.54 7.69 15.75
C ASP A 275 2.33 9.10 16.32
N SER A 276 1.07 9.46 16.54
CA SER A 276 0.69 10.76 17.06
C SER A 276 1.16 11.00 18.51
N GLY A 277 1.24 9.94 19.30
CA GLY A 277 1.67 10.02 20.70
C GLY A 277 3.13 10.46 20.85
N SER A 278 4.02 10.03 19.96
CA SER A 278 5.43 10.44 19.92
C SER A 278 5.70 11.56 18.92
N ASN A 279 4.73 11.91 18.09
CA ASN A 279 4.87 12.79 16.93
C ASN A 279 6.10 12.39 16.08
N ALA A 280 6.11 11.14 15.63
CA ALA A 280 7.24 10.57 14.92
C ALA A 280 6.77 9.55 13.86
N TYR A 281 7.62 9.37 12.85
CA TYR A 281 7.45 8.40 11.77
C TYR A 281 8.42 7.25 11.99
N TYR A 282 7.98 6.05 11.65
CA TYR A 282 8.74 4.83 11.86
C TYR A 282 8.79 3.98 10.59
N ALA A 283 9.94 3.36 10.36
CA ALA A 283 10.18 2.45 9.27
C ALA A 283 11.15 1.35 9.68
N THR A 284 11.28 0.32 8.84
CA THR A 284 12.37 -0.65 8.89
C THR A 284 13.09 -0.70 7.57
N SER A 285 14.31 -1.20 7.56
CA SER A 285 15.09 -1.40 6.34
C SER A 285 15.52 -2.85 6.15
N LYS A 286 15.75 -3.22 4.92
CA LYS A 286 16.27 -4.52 4.52
C LYS A 286 17.65 -4.81 5.11
N GLY A 287 18.45 -3.78 5.37
CA GLY A 287 19.71 -3.89 6.10
C GLY A 287 19.57 -4.02 7.62
N GLY A 288 18.35 -4.20 8.15
CA GLY A 288 18.10 -4.50 9.55
C GLY A 288 18.14 -3.28 10.46
N GLU A 289 17.65 -2.15 10.01
CA GLU A 289 17.49 -0.98 10.86
C GLU A 289 16.01 -0.73 11.17
N PHE A 290 15.71 -0.44 12.43
CA PHE A 290 14.48 0.22 12.86
C PHE A 290 14.76 1.72 12.95
N ILE A 291 13.94 2.51 12.27
CA ILE A 291 14.21 3.92 12.00
C ILE A 291 13.09 4.75 12.61
N ARG A 292 13.46 5.80 13.32
CA ARG A 292 12.56 6.83 13.81
C ARG A 292 12.93 8.18 13.21
N ILE A 293 11.97 8.87 12.64
CA ILE A 293 12.13 10.18 12.01
C ILE A 293 11.20 11.17 12.71
N LYS A 294 11.74 12.34 13.02
CA LYS A 294 10.95 13.50 13.47
C LYS A 294 11.11 14.64 12.50
N LEU A 295 10.01 15.31 12.23
CA LEU A 295 10.01 16.57 11.49
C LEU A 295 10.23 17.75 12.46
N ASP A 296 10.63 18.87 11.91
CA ASP A 296 10.75 20.15 12.62
C ASP A 296 9.37 20.74 12.97
N ALA A 297 9.37 21.88 13.61
CA ALA A 297 8.14 22.55 14.01
C ALA A 297 7.26 22.99 12.83
N THR A 298 7.83 23.14 11.62
CA THR A 298 7.08 23.48 10.42
C THR A 298 6.46 22.24 9.76
N GLY A 299 6.88 21.04 10.15
CA GLY A 299 6.50 19.78 9.52
C GLY A 299 7.05 19.59 8.10
N ARG A 300 7.96 20.44 7.66
CA ARG A 300 8.46 20.48 6.26
C ARG A 300 9.95 20.15 6.13
N LYS A 301 10.60 19.82 7.24
CA LYS A 301 12.01 19.39 7.30
C LYS A 301 12.19 18.23 8.27
N ILE A 302 13.13 17.37 7.96
CA ILE A 302 13.54 16.29 8.84
C ILE A 302 14.49 16.85 9.90
N ALA A 303 13.99 16.91 11.14
CA ALA A 303 14.76 17.43 12.27
C ALA A 303 15.73 16.39 12.83
N SER A 304 15.36 15.10 12.79
CA SER A 304 16.21 14.04 13.30
C SER A 304 15.87 12.67 12.73
N LYS A 305 16.91 11.84 12.60
CA LYS A 305 16.83 10.41 12.36
C LYS A 305 17.53 9.67 13.51
N GLN A 306 16.88 8.67 14.07
CA GLN A 306 17.44 7.73 15.01
C GLN A 306 17.29 6.32 14.47
N THR A 307 18.31 5.49 14.60
CA THR A 307 18.29 4.10 14.15
C THR A 307 18.67 3.15 15.27
N LEU A 308 18.02 1.98 15.26
CA LEU A 308 18.35 0.85 16.09
C LEU A 308 18.60 -0.36 15.18
N LYS A 309 19.72 -1.03 15.32
CA LYS A 309 19.99 -2.26 14.58
C LYS A 309 19.17 -3.41 15.14
N LEU A 310 18.45 -4.09 14.24
CA LEU A 310 17.63 -5.24 14.56
C LEU A 310 18.51 -6.49 14.64
N GLN A 311 18.25 -7.33 15.64
CA GLN A 311 18.99 -8.57 15.86
C GLN A 311 18.00 -9.70 16.17
N ASN A 312 18.28 -10.87 15.71
CA ASN A 312 17.48 -12.07 15.93
C ASN A 312 17.97 -12.94 17.10
N GLY A 313 18.59 -12.34 18.09
CA GLY A 313 19.23 -13.04 19.21
C GLY A 313 20.65 -13.51 18.93
N THR A 314 21.22 -13.21 17.78
CA THR A 314 22.62 -13.44 17.37
C THR A 314 23.37 -12.13 17.18
N THR A 315 24.62 -12.19 16.83
CA THR A 315 25.42 -11.01 16.46
C THR A 315 25.07 -10.49 15.05
N ARG A 316 24.23 -11.20 14.29
CA ARG A 316 23.82 -10.80 12.94
C ARG A 316 22.66 -9.81 12.99
N VAL A 317 22.72 -8.82 12.14
CA VAL A 317 21.62 -7.90 11.88
C VAL A 317 20.54 -8.66 11.10
N ALA A 318 19.31 -8.60 11.58
CA ALA A 318 18.17 -9.27 10.94
C ALA A 318 17.50 -8.33 9.96
N MET A 319 17.30 -8.79 8.73
CA MET A 319 16.52 -8.08 7.71
C MET A 319 15.09 -7.81 8.19
N SER A 320 14.57 -6.64 7.88
CA SER A 320 13.15 -6.34 8.06
C SER A 320 12.56 -5.58 6.87
N THR A 321 11.41 -6.03 6.42
CA THR A 321 10.50 -5.29 5.53
C THR A 321 9.14 -5.06 6.21
N SER A 322 9.08 -5.40 7.50
CA SER A 322 7.88 -5.28 8.32
C SER A 322 7.54 -3.82 8.57
N THR A 323 6.30 -3.45 8.30
CA THR A 323 5.78 -2.15 8.71
C THR A 323 5.65 -2.12 10.23
N PRO A 324 6.23 -1.13 10.92
CA PRO A 324 6.13 -1.01 12.37
C PRO A 324 4.68 -0.82 12.84
N VAL A 325 4.33 -1.43 13.96
CA VAL A 325 3.11 -1.14 14.71
C VAL A 325 3.51 -0.44 16.00
N VAL A 326 2.98 0.75 16.25
CA VAL A 326 3.23 1.49 17.49
C VAL A 326 1.97 1.49 18.35
N TYR A 327 2.09 0.92 19.55
CA TYR A 327 0.97 0.81 20.48
C TYR A 327 1.47 0.94 21.92
N ASN A 328 0.77 1.74 22.73
CA ASN A 328 1.11 1.98 24.15
C ASN A 328 2.57 2.33 24.39
N GLY A 329 3.15 3.23 23.59
CA GLY A 329 4.53 3.70 23.71
C GLY A 329 5.60 2.66 23.33
N ARG A 330 5.22 1.56 22.67
CA ARG A 330 6.12 0.52 22.19
C ARG A 330 5.96 0.33 20.69
N ALA A 331 7.07 0.05 20.00
CA ALA A 331 7.06 -0.34 18.60
C ALA A 331 7.25 -1.84 18.47
N TYR A 332 6.44 -2.46 17.63
CA TYR A 332 6.50 -3.89 17.30
C TYR A 332 6.91 -4.02 15.84
N VAL A 333 7.93 -4.81 15.57
CA VAL A 333 8.45 -5.05 14.23
C VAL A 333 8.75 -6.54 14.06
N GLY A 334 8.43 -7.06 12.85
CA GLY A 334 8.85 -8.39 12.45
C GLY A 334 10.27 -8.35 11.88
N VAL A 335 11.04 -9.39 12.13
CA VAL A 335 12.37 -9.56 11.56
C VAL A 335 12.47 -10.95 10.92
N SER A 336 13.20 -11.08 9.82
CA SER A 336 13.50 -12.38 9.26
C SER A 336 14.58 -13.04 10.12
N GLY A 337 14.49 -14.35 10.28
CA GLY A 337 15.49 -15.12 11.02
C GLY A 337 16.78 -15.39 10.25
N SER A 338 16.89 -14.90 9.02
CA SER A 338 18.02 -15.17 8.13
C SER A 338 18.51 -13.90 7.47
N SER A 339 19.79 -13.88 7.17
CA SER A 339 20.46 -12.87 6.37
C SER A 339 20.40 -13.20 4.87
N GLN A 340 19.25 -13.60 4.38
CA GLN A 340 19.09 -14.04 2.97
C GLN A 340 19.45 -12.99 1.92
N PHE A 341 19.65 -11.77 2.37
CA PHE A 341 19.90 -10.63 1.50
C PHE A 341 21.13 -9.82 1.95
N ASP A 342 22.00 -10.48 2.70
CA ASP A 342 23.35 -9.97 2.99
C ASP A 342 24.26 -10.06 1.79
#